data_c1c2e64cdb85991e3b2d960a7a7e5c89
#
_entry.id   c1c2e64cdb85991e3b2d960a7a7e5c89
#
_cell.length_a   1.000
_cell.length_b   1.000
_cell.length_c   1.000
_cell.angle_alpha   90.00
_cell.angle_beta   90.00
_cell.angle_gamma   90.00
#
_symmetry.space_group_name_H-M   'P 1'
#
loop_
_entity.id
_entity.type
_entity.pdbx_description
1 polymer ?
#
loop_
_entity_poly.entity_id
_entity_poly.type
_entity_poly.pdbx_seq_one_letter_code
_entity_poly.pdbx_strand_id
1 'polypeptide(L)'
;MQEIDWKNIPFGFSETDYNVRCYYRNGSWGKIEVSSSNTINMHMAATSLHYGQEGFEGLKAYTGKDGQVRIFRCEENAKRMQRTAERVLMAPPPVELFHEMVKQVIQLNRRFIPPYGYGATLYIRPLL
;
A
#
# COMPACT_ATOMS: atom_id res chain seq x y z
N MET A 1 4.24 4.68 24.00
CA MET A 1 3.71 3.99 22.79
C MET A 1 2.58 3.09 23.25
N GLN A 2 1.40 3.20 22.66
CA GLN A 2 0.26 2.36 23.04
C GLN A 2 0.53 0.93 22.58
N GLU A 3 0.37 -0.04 23.48
CA GLU A 3 0.55 -1.47 23.18
C GLU A 3 -0.63 -1.94 22.31
N ILE A 4 -0.33 -2.65 21.21
CA ILE A 4 -1.37 -3.11 20.28
C ILE A 4 -1.97 -4.41 20.81
N ASP A 5 -3.28 -4.42 21.04
CA ASP A 5 -4.00 -5.65 21.40
C ASP A 5 -4.23 -6.53 20.17
N TRP A 6 -3.26 -7.42 19.88
CA TRP A 6 -3.30 -8.32 18.74
C TRP A 6 -4.45 -9.32 18.75
N LYS A 7 -5.10 -9.56 19.91
CA LYS A 7 -6.22 -10.51 20.03
C LYS A 7 -7.54 -9.92 19.57
N ASN A 8 -7.68 -8.60 19.69
CA ASN A 8 -8.95 -7.88 19.46
C ASN A 8 -8.81 -6.81 18.35
N ILE A 9 -8.03 -7.10 17.31
CA ILE A 9 -7.89 -6.16 16.18
C ILE A 9 -9.22 -6.09 15.44
N PRO A 10 -9.83 -4.90 15.30
CA PRO A 10 -11.06 -4.74 14.55
C PRO A 10 -10.81 -4.92 13.04
N PHE A 11 -11.83 -5.41 12.33
CA PHE A 11 -11.83 -5.39 10.87
C PHE A 11 -12.23 -3.98 10.40
N GLY A 12 -11.26 -3.15 10.13
CA GLY A 12 -11.48 -1.78 9.70
C GLY A 12 -10.16 -1.03 9.54
N PHE A 13 -10.26 0.23 9.15
CA PHE A 13 -9.10 1.09 9.06
C PHE A 13 -8.53 1.34 10.46
N SER A 14 -7.26 1.05 10.63
CA SER A 14 -6.47 1.42 11.81
C SER A 14 -5.33 2.33 11.38
N GLU A 15 -5.11 3.39 12.12
CA GLU A 15 -4.03 4.31 11.81
C GLU A 15 -2.66 3.64 11.96
N THR A 16 -1.80 3.89 11.01
CA THR A 16 -0.39 3.51 11.02
C THR A 16 0.48 4.75 11.00
N ASP A 17 1.79 4.60 11.21
CA ASP A 17 2.67 5.77 11.34
C ASP A 17 2.91 6.49 10.02
N TYR A 18 2.98 5.74 8.91
CA TYR A 18 3.39 6.28 7.62
C TYR A 18 2.65 5.64 6.45
N ASN A 19 2.54 6.42 5.38
CA ASN A 19 2.25 5.96 4.04
C ASN A 19 3.35 6.42 3.08
N VAL A 20 3.41 5.82 1.91
CA VAL A 20 4.35 6.20 0.84
C VAL A 20 3.58 6.62 -0.39
N ARG A 21 4.07 7.65 -1.07
CA ARG A 21 3.44 8.26 -2.24
C ARG A 21 4.44 8.40 -3.37
N CYS A 22 3.98 8.27 -4.59
CA CYS A 22 4.76 8.56 -5.78
C CYS A 22 3.85 9.20 -6.82
N TYR A 23 4.30 10.28 -7.43
CA TYR A 23 3.50 11.04 -8.38
C TYR A 23 3.98 10.81 -9.80
N TYR A 24 3.03 10.58 -10.71
CA TYR A 24 3.29 10.60 -12.14
C TYR A 24 3.00 12.00 -12.68
N ARG A 25 4.02 12.67 -13.21
CA ARG A 25 3.92 14.03 -13.76
C ARG A 25 4.83 14.18 -14.96
N ASN A 26 4.37 14.93 -15.96
CA ASN A 26 5.18 15.23 -17.15
C ASN A 26 5.77 13.98 -17.83
N GLY A 27 5.00 12.89 -17.89
CA GLY A 27 5.41 11.67 -18.56
C GLY A 27 6.32 10.73 -17.75
N SER A 28 6.55 11.00 -16.47
CA SER A 28 7.44 10.17 -15.64
C SER A 28 6.96 10.00 -14.20
N TRP A 29 7.34 8.89 -13.58
CA TRP A 29 7.21 8.67 -12.14
C TRP A 29 8.29 9.45 -11.39
N GLY A 30 7.88 10.13 -10.33
CA GLY A 30 8.77 10.90 -9.47
C GLY A 30 9.46 10.07 -8.40
N LYS A 31 9.93 10.75 -7.36
CA LYS A 31 10.52 10.11 -6.18
C LYS A 31 9.44 9.52 -5.28
N ILE A 32 9.77 8.47 -4.55
CA ILE A 32 8.93 7.97 -3.46
C ILE A 32 9.03 8.95 -2.29
N GLU A 33 7.88 9.40 -1.83
CA GLU A 33 7.75 10.32 -0.70
C GLU A 33 7.12 9.59 0.48
N VAL A 34 7.65 9.81 1.67
CA VAL A 34 7.10 9.29 2.93
C VAL A 34 6.24 10.38 3.58
N SER A 35 5.05 10.00 4.03
CA SER A 35 4.12 10.91 4.70
C SER A 35 3.52 10.26 5.94
N SER A 36 3.35 11.03 7.01
CA SER A 36 2.55 10.66 8.18
C SER A 36 1.10 11.17 8.10
N SER A 37 0.75 11.91 7.06
CA SER A 37 -0.61 12.43 6.89
C SER A 37 -1.55 11.36 6.34
N ASN A 38 -2.68 11.17 7.01
CA ASN A 38 -3.76 10.27 6.58
C ASN A 38 -4.71 10.90 5.55
N THR A 39 -4.42 12.14 5.11
CA THR A 39 -5.23 12.87 4.13
C THR A 39 -4.48 13.06 2.83
N ILE A 40 -5.24 13.14 1.75
CA ILE A 40 -4.75 13.45 0.40
C ILE A 40 -5.34 14.80 0.00
N ASN A 41 -4.47 15.74 -0.41
CA ASN A 41 -4.94 16.97 -1.04
C ASN A 41 -5.19 16.70 -2.52
N MET A 42 -6.45 16.72 -2.92
CA MET A 42 -6.90 16.38 -4.27
C MET A 42 -7.62 17.54 -4.91
N HIS A 43 -7.32 17.82 -6.17
CA HIS A 43 -8.04 18.85 -6.93
C HIS A 43 -9.49 18.44 -7.14
N MET A 44 -10.43 19.37 -7.02
CA MET A 44 -11.87 19.09 -7.15
C MET A 44 -12.29 18.52 -8.52
N ALA A 45 -11.50 18.74 -9.56
CA ALA A 45 -11.72 18.17 -10.90
C ALA A 45 -10.96 16.85 -11.12
N ALA A 46 -10.44 16.19 -10.06
CA ALA A 46 -9.77 14.91 -10.21
C ALA A 46 -10.70 13.87 -10.84
N THR A 47 -10.23 13.15 -11.83
CA THR A 47 -11.03 12.18 -12.60
C THR A 47 -11.49 10.99 -11.77
N SER A 48 -10.78 10.64 -10.70
CA SER A 48 -11.23 9.66 -9.71
C SER A 48 -12.54 10.07 -9.02
N LEU A 49 -12.73 11.37 -8.72
CA LEU A 49 -13.95 11.88 -8.08
C LEU A 49 -15.15 11.93 -9.02
N HIS A 50 -14.92 12.14 -10.32
CA HIS A 50 -15.99 12.34 -11.31
C HIS A 50 -16.33 11.11 -12.11
N TYR A 51 -15.33 10.29 -12.44
CA TYR A 51 -15.47 9.15 -13.35
C TYR A 51 -15.05 7.83 -12.71
N GLY A 52 -14.61 7.83 -11.46
CA GLY A 52 -14.07 6.65 -10.82
C GLY A 52 -12.81 6.12 -11.52
N GLN A 53 -12.03 7.00 -12.15
CA GLN A 53 -10.75 6.63 -12.75
C GLN A 53 -9.72 6.40 -11.66
N GLU A 54 -9.72 5.19 -11.16
CA GLU A 54 -8.84 4.74 -10.08
C GLU A 54 -8.59 3.24 -10.17
N GLY A 55 -7.56 2.76 -9.50
CA GLY A 55 -7.27 1.36 -9.36
C GLY A 55 -6.68 1.07 -8.00
N PHE A 56 -6.89 -0.13 -7.48
CA PHE A 56 -6.27 -0.55 -6.23
C PHE A 56 -5.84 -2.00 -6.26
N GLU A 57 -4.91 -2.32 -5.39
CA GLU A 57 -4.50 -3.67 -5.07
C GLU A 57 -4.70 -3.95 -3.58
N GLY A 58 -4.65 -5.21 -3.22
CA GLY A 58 -4.67 -5.65 -1.84
C GLY A 58 -3.67 -6.78 -1.63
N LEU A 59 -2.74 -6.58 -0.71
CA LEU A 59 -1.79 -7.61 -0.31
C LEU A 59 -1.53 -7.52 1.20
N LYS A 60 -0.88 -8.54 1.74
CA LYS A 60 -0.72 -8.68 3.19
C LYS A 60 0.74 -8.94 3.53
N ALA A 61 1.24 -8.26 4.55
CA ALA A 61 2.49 -8.60 5.20
C ALA A 61 2.20 -9.40 6.48
N TYR A 62 2.91 -10.49 6.69
CA TYR A 62 2.72 -11.38 7.83
C TYR A 62 4.06 -11.88 8.37
N THR A 63 4.06 -12.20 9.65
CA THR A 63 5.22 -12.80 10.32
C THR A 63 5.15 -14.32 10.24
N GLY A 64 6.19 -14.94 9.72
CA GLY A 64 6.34 -16.40 9.70
C GLY A 64 6.77 -16.97 11.05
N LYS A 65 6.76 -18.30 11.17
CA LYS A 65 7.24 -19.03 12.38
C LYS A 65 8.65 -18.66 12.79
N ASP A 66 9.49 -18.31 11.83
CA ASP A 66 10.89 -17.92 12.01
C ASP A 66 11.06 -16.42 12.32
N GLY A 67 9.98 -15.68 12.54
CA GLY A 67 9.99 -14.25 12.82
C GLY A 67 10.23 -13.35 11.60
N GLN A 68 10.40 -13.94 10.41
CA GLN A 68 10.59 -13.16 9.19
C GLN A 68 9.28 -12.64 8.63
N VAL A 69 9.29 -11.37 8.18
CA VAL A 69 8.15 -10.77 7.49
C VAL A 69 8.14 -11.18 6.02
N ARG A 70 6.99 -11.58 5.53
CA ARG A 70 6.78 -12.05 4.17
C ARG A 70 5.56 -11.42 3.53
N ILE A 71 5.59 -11.37 2.20
CA ILE A 71 4.47 -11.07 1.32
C ILE A 71 4.31 -12.22 0.34
N PHE A 72 3.08 -12.60 0.04
CA PHE A 72 2.80 -13.65 -0.92
C PHE A 72 2.61 -13.07 -2.32
N ARG A 73 3.43 -13.49 -3.29
CA ARG A 73 3.31 -13.20 -4.73
C ARG A 73 3.12 -11.71 -5.07
N CYS A 74 3.90 -10.82 -4.44
CA CYS A 74 3.83 -9.37 -4.64
C CYS A 74 3.92 -8.96 -6.12
N GLU A 75 4.72 -9.68 -6.92
CA GLU A 75 4.88 -9.43 -8.35
C GLU A 75 3.56 -9.56 -9.13
N GLU A 76 2.70 -10.51 -8.77
CA GLU A 76 1.39 -10.67 -9.41
C GLU A 76 0.45 -9.50 -9.11
N ASN A 77 0.54 -8.93 -7.91
CA ASN A 77 -0.16 -7.70 -7.58
C ASN A 77 0.35 -6.52 -8.43
N ALA A 78 1.66 -6.38 -8.57
CA ALA A 78 2.26 -5.34 -9.42
C ALA A 78 1.80 -5.43 -10.87
N LYS A 79 1.87 -6.63 -11.46
CA LYS A 79 1.40 -6.89 -12.83
C LYS A 79 -0.11 -6.64 -13.01
N ARG A 80 -0.91 -6.97 -12.00
CA ARG A 80 -2.36 -6.71 -12.05
C ARG A 80 -2.65 -5.22 -11.94
N MET A 81 -1.92 -4.48 -11.11
CA MET A 81 -2.01 -3.01 -11.06
C MET A 81 -1.69 -2.38 -12.42
N GLN A 82 -0.66 -2.88 -13.12
CA GLN A 82 -0.33 -2.41 -14.47
C GLN A 82 -1.51 -2.63 -15.45
N ARG A 83 -2.07 -3.85 -15.48
CA ARG A 83 -3.24 -4.14 -16.33
C ARG A 83 -4.46 -3.28 -15.98
N THR A 84 -4.68 -3.01 -14.69
CA THR A 84 -5.75 -2.11 -14.25
C THR A 84 -5.50 -0.69 -14.75
N ALA A 85 -4.28 -0.18 -14.57
CA ALA A 85 -3.90 1.15 -15.04
C ALA A 85 -4.14 1.32 -16.55
N GLU A 86 -3.68 0.38 -17.35
CA GLU A 86 -3.87 0.37 -18.81
C GLU A 86 -5.36 0.40 -19.19
N ARG A 87 -6.20 -0.36 -18.48
CA ARG A 87 -7.64 -0.41 -18.77
C ARG A 87 -8.37 0.90 -18.49
N VAL A 88 -7.92 1.65 -17.50
CA VAL A 88 -8.51 2.95 -17.15
C VAL A 88 -7.71 4.13 -17.69
N LEU A 89 -6.77 3.87 -18.61
CA LEU A 89 -5.94 4.87 -19.29
C LEU A 89 -5.10 5.74 -18.33
N MET A 90 -4.61 5.12 -17.27
CA MET A 90 -3.63 5.71 -16.34
C MET A 90 -2.23 5.17 -16.63
N ALA A 91 -1.20 5.92 -16.24
CA ALA A 91 0.17 5.46 -16.38
C ALA A 91 0.44 4.22 -15.50
N PRO A 92 0.81 3.06 -16.06
CA PRO A 92 1.11 1.88 -15.26
C PRO A 92 2.38 2.08 -14.45
N PRO A 93 2.36 1.83 -13.13
CA PRO A 93 3.57 1.89 -12.33
C PRO A 93 4.52 0.74 -12.72
N PRO A 94 5.84 1.00 -12.86
CA PRO A 94 6.82 -0.07 -13.03
C PRO A 94 6.76 -1.09 -11.89
N VAL A 95 7.00 -2.37 -12.20
CA VAL A 95 6.99 -3.45 -11.19
C VAL A 95 7.98 -3.16 -10.07
N GLU A 96 9.15 -2.64 -10.41
CA GLU A 96 10.21 -2.28 -9.47
C GLU A 96 9.77 -1.15 -8.53
N LEU A 97 9.07 -0.13 -9.05
CA LEU A 97 8.51 0.96 -8.26
C LEU A 97 7.46 0.43 -7.27
N PHE A 98 6.55 -0.42 -7.74
CA PHE A 98 5.54 -1.05 -6.89
C PHE A 98 6.19 -1.83 -5.74
N HIS A 99 7.19 -2.68 -6.05
CA HIS A 99 7.92 -3.46 -5.05
C HIS A 99 8.64 -2.59 -4.03
N GLU A 100 9.32 -1.54 -4.48
CA GLU A 100 10.05 -0.65 -3.60
C GLU A 100 9.10 0.12 -2.66
N MET A 101 7.96 0.62 -3.16
CA MET A 101 6.94 1.27 -2.33
C MET A 101 6.36 0.32 -1.28
N VAL A 102 6.04 -0.92 -1.66
CA VAL A 102 5.54 -1.95 -0.75
C VAL A 102 6.59 -2.28 0.32
N LYS A 103 7.84 -2.43 -0.06
CA LYS A 103 8.94 -2.68 0.88
C LYS A 103 9.11 -1.53 1.87
N GLN A 104 9.11 -0.29 1.40
CA GLN A 104 9.26 0.88 2.25
C GLN A 104 8.10 1.04 3.24
N VAL A 105 6.85 0.90 2.79
CA VAL A 105 5.70 1.03 3.70
C VAL A 105 5.69 -0.04 4.78
N ILE A 106 6.15 -1.26 4.48
CA ILE A 106 6.29 -2.35 5.46
C ILE A 106 7.39 -2.01 6.48
N GLN A 107 8.55 -1.55 6.02
CA GLN A 107 9.66 -1.21 6.91
C GLN A 107 9.28 -0.07 7.86
N LEU A 108 8.63 0.97 7.35
CA LEU A 108 8.19 2.13 8.13
C LEU A 108 7.11 1.80 9.17
N ASN A 109 6.30 0.77 8.90
CA ASN A 109 5.19 0.36 9.74
C ASN A 109 5.39 -1.02 10.40
N ARG A 110 6.63 -1.47 10.55
CA ARG A 110 6.96 -2.83 11.03
C ARG A 110 6.29 -3.17 12.36
N ARG A 111 6.11 -2.20 13.26
CA ARG A 111 5.47 -2.39 14.56
C ARG A 111 3.99 -2.78 14.48
N PHE A 112 3.35 -2.55 13.34
CA PHE A 112 1.95 -2.90 13.09
C PHE A 112 1.78 -4.28 12.43
N ILE A 113 2.86 -5.02 12.20
CA ILE A 113 2.78 -6.38 11.68
C ILE A 113 2.59 -7.33 12.85
N PRO A 114 1.46 -8.06 12.92
CA PRO A 114 1.19 -8.97 14.04
C PRO A 114 2.28 -10.04 14.18
N PRO A 115 2.65 -10.43 15.42
CA PRO A 115 3.50 -11.58 15.63
C PRO A 115 2.87 -12.87 15.09
N TYR A 116 3.69 -13.89 14.83
CA TYR A 116 3.19 -15.18 14.42
C TYR A 116 2.25 -15.78 15.49
N GLY A 117 1.17 -16.42 15.05
CA GLY A 117 0.22 -17.13 15.93
C GLY A 117 -1.09 -16.39 16.19
N TYR A 118 -1.19 -15.11 15.89
CA TYR A 118 -2.43 -14.35 16.08
C TYR A 118 -3.44 -14.45 14.93
N GLY A 119 -3.06 -15.07 13.79
CA GLY A 119 -3.93 -15.19 12.62
C GLY A 119 -4.24 -13.86 11.91
N ALA A 120 -3.58 -12.78 12.31
CA ALA A 120 -3.75 -11.44 11.77
C ALA A 120 -2.57 -11.04 10.86
N THR A 121 -2.76 -10.01 10.05
CA THR A 121 -1.77 -9.53 9.08
C THR A 121 -1.85 -8.02 8.95
N LEU A 122 -0.78 -7.37 8.52
CA LEU A 122 -0.84 -5.98 8.07
C LEU A 122 -1.34 -5.95 6.62
N TYR A 123 -2.52 -5.39 6.41
CA TYR A 123 -3.08 -5.18 5.08
C TYR A 123 -2.45 -3.96 4.41
N ILE A 124 -2.03 -4.12 3.16
CA ILE A 124 -1.44 -3.05 2.35
C ILE A 124 -2.39 -2.74 1.20
N ARG A 125 -2.70 -1.47 1.03
CA ARG A 125 -3.56 -0.94 -0.03
C ARG A 125 -2.76 -0.06 -0.98
N PRO A 126 -2.16 -0.58 -2.07
CA PRO A 126 -1.73 0.23 -3.20
C PRO A 126 -2.96 0.86 -3.86
N LEU A 127 -2.92 2.16 -4.06
CA LEU A 127 -3.97 2.95 -4.69
C LEU A 127 -3.36 3.74 -5.85
N LEU A 128 -4.03 3.74 -6.99
CA LEU A 128 -3.65 4.46 -8.19
C LEU A 128 -4.76 5.41 -8.60
#